data_662ccfb3f4785f185571cac543cada32
#
_entry.id   662ccfb3f4785f185571cac543cada32
#
_cell.length_a   1.000
_cell.length_b   1.000
_cell.length_c   1.000
_cell.angle_alpha   90.00
_cell.angle_beta   90.00
_cell.angle_gamma   90.00
#
_symmetry.space_group_name_H-M   'P 1'
#
loop_
_entity.id
_entity.type
_entity.pdbx_description
1 polymer ?
#
loop_
_entity_poly.entity_id
_entity_poly.type
_entity_poly.pdbx_seq_one_letter_code
_entity_poly.pdbx_strand_id
1 'polypeptide(L)'
;MELPEAEGVERGTFIPAEVKMLVDTAEGEWKLLIMLAYFTGARLSDCCRMQWEGVDLAGETLTYTQAKTGAKVTGAHHPDLMARLNKLAGTDKPEIFILPQLASQRTSGRRGLSEAFKKIMRKAGLDLQTVKGAGKRMISRRTFHALRHSFTSALANQNVASELRMKLTGHKTEREHQKYTHHESNNLRAAVRKIPSLGSK
;
A
#
# COMPACT_ATOMS: atom_id res chain seq x y z
N MET A 1 -31.91 -20.49 4.61
CA MET A 1 -30.85 -20.71 5.59
C MET A 1 -29.59 -20.04 5.01
N GLU A 2 -29.34 -18.81 5.38
CA GLU A 2 -28.18 -18.07 4.93
C GLU A 2 -26.94 -18.65 5.63
N LEU A 3 -25.95 -19.05 4.85
CA LEU A 3 -24.65 -19.47 5.36
C LEU A 3 -24.00 -18.25 6.04
N PRO A 4 -23.48 -18.38 7.27
CA PRO A 4 -22.79 -17.28 7.93
C PRO A 4 -21.62 -16.83 7.06
N GLU A 5 -21.55 -15.54 6.74
CA GLU A 5 -20.37 -14.94 6.08
C GLU A 5 -19.15 -15.29 6.94
N ALA A 6 -18.20 -16.00 6.35
CA ALA A 6 -16.95 -16.30 7.01
C ALA A 6 -16.32 -14.99 7.47
N GLU A 7 -16.17 -14.78 8.77
CA GLU A 7 -15.47 -13.63 9.33
C GLU A 7 -14.09 -13.50 8.65
N GLY A 8 -13.94 -12.46 7.85
CA GLY A 8 -12.71 -12.24 7.09
C GLY A 8 -11.56 -12.01 8.08
N VAL A 9 -10.46 -12.75 7.94
CA VAL A 9 -9.26 -12.53 8.76
C VAL A 9 -8.85 -11.07 8.65
N GLU A 10 -8.88 -10.35 9.77
CA GLU A 10 -8.42 -8.97 9.87
C GLU A 10 -6.98 -8.86 9.37
N ARG A 11 -6.73 -7.94 8.44
CA ARG A 11 -5.41 -7.75 7.84
C ARG A 11 -4.55 -6.84 8.71
N GLY A 12 -3.29 -7.23 8.89
CA GLY A 12 -2.32 -6.41 9.61
C GLY A 12 -1.85 -5.22 8.77
N THR A 13 -1.27 -4.23 9.45
CA THR A 13 -0.61 -3.06 8.88
C THR A 13 0.88 -3.04 9.27
N PHE A 14 1.64 -2.12 8.66
CA PHE A 14 3.01 -1.77 9.04
C PHE A 14 3.04 -0.34 9.57
N ILE A 15 3.73 -0.11 10.65
CA ILE A 15 4.06 1.25 11.10
C ILE A 15 5.24 1.81 10.28
N PRO A 16 5.45 3.14 10.21
CA PRO A 16 6.52 3.74 9.42
C PRO A 16 7.92 3.17 9.71
N ALA A 17 8.24 2.89 10.97
CA ALA A 17 9.52 2.30 11.35
C ALA A 17 9.72 0.90 10.73
N GLU A 18 8.67 0.07 10.69
CA GLU A 18 8.73 -1.26 10.06
C GLU A 18 8.87 -1.18 8.55
N VAL A 19 8.20 -0.20 7.91
CA VAL A 19 8.38 0.05 6.46
C VAL A 19 9.82 0.46 6.18
N LYS A 20 10.41 1.32 7.04
CA LYS A 20 11.83 1.67 6.93
C LYS A 20 12.72 0.44 7.03
N MET A 21 12.48 -0.44 8.01
CA MET A 21 13.24 -1.70 8.14
C MET A 21 13.12 -2.57 6.88
N LEU A 22 11.94 -2.67 6.28
CA LEU A 22 11.74 -3.39 5.02
C LEU A 22 12.55 -2.79 3.88
N VAL A 23 12.53 -1.46 3.72
CA VAL A 23 13.30 -0.76 2.68
C VAL A 23 14.82 -0.92 2.89
N ASP A 24 15.28 -0.81 4.12
CA ASP A 24 16.70 -0.95 4.46
C ASP A 24 17.21 -2.38 4.21
N THR A 25 16.38 -3.39 4.53
CA THR A 25 16.70 -4.81 4.36
C THR A 25 16.60 -5.29 2.90
N ALA A 26 15.73 -4.66 2.12
CA ALA A 26 15.50 -5.02 0.73
C ALA A 26 16.73 -4.70 -0.14
N GLU A 27 16.87 -5.41 -1.25
CA GLU A 27 17.95 -5.23 -2.22
C GLU A 27 17.39 -4.92 -3.62
N GLY A 28 18.18 -4.28 -4.47
CA GLY A 28 17.82 -3.98 -5.85
C GLY A 28 16.50 -3.19 -5.96
N GLU A 29 15.67 -3.59 -6.89
CA GLU A 29 14.37 -2.96 -7.17
C GLU A 29 13.35 -3.12 -6.04
N TRP A 30 13.55 -4.05 -5.12
CA TRP A 30 12.65 -4.27 -3.99
C TRP A 30 12.53 -3.05 -3.07
N LYS A 31 13.61 -2.26 -2.92
CA LYS A 31 13.56 -1.00 -2.15
C LYS A 31 12.50 -0.07 -2.70
N LEU A 32 12.55 0.17 -4.02
CA LEU A 32 11.60 1.04 -4.68
C LEU A 32 10.19 0.43 -4.75
N LEU A 33 10.08 -0.88 -4.96
CA LEU A 33 8.79 -1.58 -4.97
C LEU A 33 8.03 -1.40 -3.64
N ILE A 34 8.73 -1.51 -2.50
CA ILE A 34 8.14 -1.31 -1.18
C ILE A 34 7.72 0.16 -1.00
N MET A 35 8.55 1.11 -1.42
CA MET A 35 8.23 2.54 -1.37
C MET A 35 7.02 2.87 -2.26
N LEU A 36 6.97 2.36 -3.49
CA LEU A 36 5.82 2.53 -4.38
C LEU A 36 4.54 2.02 -3.69
N ALA A 37 4.54 0.81 -3.16
CA ALA A 37 3.36 0.26 -2.51
C ALA A 37 2.93 1.06 -1.27
N TYR A 38 3.89 1.51 -0.45
CA TYR A 38 3.61 2.25 0.77
C TYR A 38 3.10 3.67 0.50
N PHE A 39 3.65 4.38 -0.47
CA PHE A 39 3.30 5.78 -0.76
C PHE A 39 2.17 5.95 -1.79
N THR A 40 1.82 4.91 -2.55
CA THR A 40 0.72 4.97 -3.52
C THR A 40 -0.49 4.13 -3.11
N GLY A 41 -0.29 3.17 -2.21
CA GLY A 41 -1.29 2.16 -1.91
C GLY A 41 -1.62 1.23 -3.09
N ALA A 42 -0.82 1.20 -4.15
CA ALA A 42 -1.05 0.33 -5.30
C ALA A 42 -0.87 -1.16 -4.96
N ARG A 43 -1.49 -2.03 -5.74
CA ARG A 43 -1.32 -3.48 -5.58
C ARG A 43 0.06 -3.92 -6.10
N LEU A 44 0.56 -5.07 -5.63
CA LEU A 44 1.85 -5.62 -6.05
C LEU A 44 2.00 -5.66 -7.58
N SER A 45 1.00 -6.20 -8.30
CA SER A 45 1.02 -6.27 -9.76
C SER A 45 1.06 -4.90 -10.43
N ASP A 46 0.37 -3.92 -9.84
CA ASP A 46 0.30 -2.57 -10.39
C ASP A 46 1.64 -1.87 -10.17
N CYS A 47 2.22 -1.94 -8.96
CA CYS A 47 3.55 -1.38 -8.66
C CYS A 47 4.64 -1.93 -9.59
N CYS A 48 4.65 -3.24 -9.85
CA CYS A 48 5.64 -3.85 -10.74
C CYS A 48 5.52 -3.39 -12.19
N ARG A 49 4.35 -2.94 -12.61
CA ARG A 49 4.06 -2.53 -13.99
C ARG A 49 3.95 -1.02 -14.19
N MET A 50 4.30 -0.21 -13.18
CA MET A 50 4.39 1.23 -13.33
C MET A 50 5.46 1.59 -14.34
N GLN A 51 5.15 2.56 -15.20
CA GLN A 51 5.99 2.99 -16.31
C GLN A 51 6.48 4.41 -16.09
N TRP A 52 7.64 4.71 -16.64
CA TRP A 52 8.24 6.05 -16.55
C TRP A 52 7.41 7.13 -17.23
N GLU A 53 6.66 6.80 -18.28
CA GLU A 53 5.72 7.72 -18.93
C GLU A 53 4.64 8.27 -18.00
N GLY A 54 4.33 7.54 -16.93
CA GLY A 54 3.38 7.95 -15.91
C GLY A 54 3.96 8.83 -14.81
N VAL A 55 5.28 9.08 -14.80
CA VAL A 55 5.96 9.87 -13.77
C VAL A 55 6.10 11.31 -14.22
N ASP A 56 5.46 12.21 -13.50
CA ASP A 56 5.67 13.66 -13.62
C ASP A 56 6.45 14.14 -12.39
N LEU A 57 7.76 14.32 -12.58
CA LEU A 57 8.64 14.77 -11.50
C LEU A 57 8.41 16.24 -11.13
N ALA A 58 8.05 17.07 -12.10
CA ALA A 58 7.78 18.49 -11.85
C ALA A 58 6.45 18.72 -11.13
N GLY A 59 5.43 17.98 -11.52
CA GLY A 59 4.11 18.00 -10.86
C GLY A 59 4.01 17.10 -9.63
N GLU A 60 5.09 16.39 -9.27
CA GLU A 60 5.12 15.41 -8.15
C GLU A 60 3.98 14.39 -8.22
N THR A 61 3.61 13.96 -9.44
CA THR A 61 2.53 13.01 -9.66
C THR A 61 3.00 11.72 -10.31
N LEU A 62 2.24 10.65 -10.07
CA LEU A 62 2.41 9.36 -10.72
C LEU A 62 1.06 8.85 -11.20
N THR A 63 1.01 8.45 -12.45
CA THR A 63 -0.16 7.88 -13.11
C THR A 63 0.11 6.42 -13.47
N TYR A 64 -0.83 5.54 -13.16
CA TYR A 64 -0.76 4.13 -13.54
C TYR A 64 -2.15 3.54 -13.80
N THR A 65 -2.21 2.45 -14.58
CA THR A 65 -3.45 1.72 -14.83
C THR A 65 -3.50 0.47 -13.97
N GLN A 66 -4.58 0.29 -13.23
CA GLN A 66 -4.78 -0.89 -12.40
C GLN A 66 -5.08 -2.13 -13.26
N ALA A 67 -4.25 -3.17 -13.15
CA ALA A 67 -4.42 -4.40 -13.94
C ALA A 67 -5.77 -5.11 -13.70
N LYS A 68 -6.30 -5.05 -12.47
CA LYS A 68 -7.55 -5.73 -12.10
C LYS A 68 -8.81 -5.02 -12.61
N THR A 69 -8.80 -3.69 -12.69
CA THR A 69 -10.02 -2.89 -12.91
C THR A 69 -9.98 -2.05 -14.19
N GLY A 70 -8.80 -1.94 -14.84
CA GLY A 70 -8.56 -1.03 -15.93
C GLY A 70 -8.62 0.45 -15.56
N ALA A 71 -8.82 0.79 -14.29
CA ALA A 71 -8.93 2.17 -13.86
C ALA A 71 -7.58 2.87 -13.90
N LYS A 72 -7.54 4.06 -14.49
CA LYS A 72 -6.40 4.97 -14.44
C LYS A 72 -6.43 5.69 -13.10
N VAL A 73 -5.33 5.63 -12.37
CA VAL A 73 -5.13 6.28 -11.07
C VAL A 73 -4.02 7.31 -11.22
N THR A 74 -4.32 8.55 -10.89
CA THR A 74 -3.34 9.66 -10.85
C THR A 74 -3.36 10.25 -9.45
N GLY A 75 -2.22 10.43 -8.83
CA GLY A 75 -2.11 11.03 -7.51
C GLY A 75 -0.80 11.79 -7.33
N ALA A 76 -0.85 12.79 -6.45
CA ALA A 76 0.34 13.41 -5.88
C ALA A 76 0.96 12.45 -4.87
N HIS A 77 2.28 12.45 -4.75
CA HIS A 77 2.98 11.48 -3.92
C HIS A 77 3.99 12.12 -2.98
N HIS A 78 4.35 11.36 -1.97
CA HIS A 78 5.25 11.79 -0.91
C HIS A 78 6.62 12.18 -1.48
N PRO A 79 7.24 13.28 -1.01
CA PRO A 79 8.54 13.76 -1.49
C PRO A 79 9.65 12.70 -1.48
N ASP A 80 9.67 11.80 -0.49
CA ASP A 80 10.66 10.71 -0.42
C ASP A 80 10.58 9.77 -1.63
N LEU A 81 9.36 9.45 -2.09
CA LEU A 81 9.17 8.64 -3.29
C LEU A 81 9.64 9.40 -4.52
N MET A 82 9.24 10.67 -4.66
CA MET A 82 9.62 11.49 -5.81
C MET A 82 11.13 11.73 -5.87
N ALA A 83 11.78 11.97 -4.74
CA ALA A 83 13.24 12.09 -4.66
C ALA A 83 13.95 10.78 -5.09
N ARG A 84 13.37 9.62 -4.74
CA ARG A 84 13.92 8.32 -5.18
C ARG A 84 13.73 8.11 -6.67
N LEU A 85 12.56 8.43 -7.22
CA LEU A 85 12.28 8.35 -8.66
C LEU A 85 13.20 9.31 -9.44
N ASN A 86 13.36 10.55 -8.98
CA ASN A 86 14.23 11.52 -9.61
C ASN A 86 15.70 11.05 -9.71
N LYS A 87 16.21 10.38 -8.67
CA LYS A 87 17.56 9.78 -8.70
C LYS A 87 17.74 8.68 -9.74
N LEU A 88 16.65 8.07 -10.19
CA LEU A 88 16.66 6.96 -11.16
C LEU A 88 16.33 7.43 -12.58
N ALA A 89 15.65 8.57 -12.74
CA ALA A 89 15.19 9.10 -14.02
C ALA A 89 16.33 9.56 -14.96
N GLY A 90 17.55 9.73 -14.46
CA GLY A 90 18.70 10.18 -15.24
C GLY A 90 19.55 9.06 -15.86
N THR A 91 19.02 7.84 -15.96
CA THR A 91 19.75 6.73 -16.60
C THR A 91 19.56 6.78 -18.12
N ASP A 92 20.64 6.68 -18.89
CA ASP A 92 20.68 6.83 -20.36
C ASP A 92 19.90 5.75 -21.15
N LYS A 93 19.21 4.84 -20.47
CA LYS A 93 18.32 3.85 -21.09
C LYS A 93 16.91 4.10 -20.59
N PRO A 94 16.01 4.56 -21.48
CA PRO A 94 14.59 4.72 -21.13
C PRO A 94 13.95 3.33 -20.98
N GLU A 95 14.10 2.73 -19.84
CA GLU A 95 13.33 1.54 -19.50
C GLU A 95 11.84 1.92 -19.46
N ILE A 96 11.00 1.14 -20.09
CA ILE A 96 9.55 1.37 -20.07
C ILE A 96 9.03 1.27 -18.64
N PHE A 97 9.46 0.24 -17.92
CA PHE A 97 9.04 0.00 -16.54
C PHE A 97 10.01 0.64 -15.53
N ILE A 98 9.45 1.19 -14.45
CA ILE A 98 10.23 1.70 -13.30
C ILE A 98 11.02 0.56 -12.63
N LEU A 99 10.49 -0.68 -12.69
CA LEU A 99 11.04 -1.90 -12.08
C LEU A 99 11.17 -3.01 -13.13
N PRO A 100 12.07 -2.90 -14.11
CA PRO A 100 12.13 -3.82 -15.26
C PRO A 100 12.38 -5.29 -14.87
N GLN A 101 13.20 -5.56 -13.84
CA GLN A 101 13.47 -6.93 -13.38
C GLN A 101 12.25 -7.57 -12.69
N LEU A 102 11.47 -6.78 -11.94
CA LEU A 102 10.30 -7.28 -11.23
C LEU A 102 9.05 -7.32 -12.13
N ALA A 103 8.99 -6.49 -13.17
CA ALA A 103 7.85 -6.41 -14.11
C ALA A 103 7.60 -7.74 -14.83
N SER A 104 8.64 -8.52 -15.10
CA SER A 104 8.57 -9.82 -15.78
C SER A 104 8.24 -10.99 -14.84
N GLN A 105 8.28 -10.78 -13.52
CA GLN A 105 8.14 -11.86 -12.55
C GLN A 105 6.66 -12.14 -12.19
N ARG A 106 6.39 -13.39 -11.81
CA ARG A 106 5.06 -13.80 -11.32
C ARG A 106 4.81 -13.23 -9.92
N THR A 107 3.64 -12.65 -9.70
CA THR A 107 3.26 -12.08 -8.39
C THR A 107 2.88 -13.14 -7.35
N SER A 108 2.48 -14.34 -7.77
CA SER A 108 1.99 -15.43 -6.89
C SER A 108 2.71 -16.75 -7.15
N GLY A 109 2.46 -17.74 -6.28
CA GLY A 109 3.08 -19.06 -6.34
C GLY A 109 4.35 -19.18 -5.48
N ARG A 110 4.93 -20.40 -5.38
CA ARG A 110 6.10 -20.68 -4.50
C ARG A 110 7.34 -19.84 -4.81
N ARG A 111 7.50 -19.41 -6.06
CA ARG A 111 8.64 -18.58 -6.53
C ARG A 111 8.18 -17.17 -6.91
N GLY A 112 6.95 -16.77 -6.55
CA GLY A 112 6.43 -15.44 -6.89
C GLY A 112 6.89 -14.36 -5.93
N LEU A 113 6.66 -13.11 -6.34
CA LEU A 113 7.05 -11.91 -5.57
C LEU A 113 6.42 -11.87 -4.17
N SER A 114 5.21 -12.42 -3.99
CA SER A 114 4.58 -12.49 -2.66
C SER A 114 5.39 -13.33 -1.67
N GLU A 115 6.02 -14.42 -2.11
CA GLU A 115 6.89 -15.24 -1.25
C GLU A 115 8.26 -14.60 -1.05
N ALA A 116 8.79 -13.91 -2.08
CA ALA A 116 10.01 -13.13 -1.94
C ALA A 116 9.84 -12.01 -0.90
N PHE A 117 8.71 -11.30 -0.89
CA PHE A 117 8.42 -10.30 0.13
C PHE A 117 8.39 -10.88 1.55
N LYS A 118 7.80 -12.06 1.74
CA LYS A 118 7.83 -12.74 3.05
C LYS A 118 9.25 -13.06 3.52
N LYS A 119 10.17 -13.39 2.59
CA LYS A 119 11.58 -13.59 2.93
C LYS A 119 12.22 -12.27 3.39
N ILE A 120 11.91 -11.16 2.72
CA ILE A 120 12.38 -9.83 3.12
C ILE A 120 11.86 -9.50 4.53
N MET A 121 10.57 -9.72 4.81
CA MET A 121 9.99 -9.53 6.15
C MET A 121 10.75 -10.32 7.23
N ARG A 122 11.00 -11.61 6.99
CA ARG A 122 11.76 -12.45 7.95
C ARG A 122 13.19 -11.95 8.15
N LYS A 123 13.88 -11.54 7.06
CA LYS A 123 15.23 -10.96 7.13
C LYS A 123 15.23 -9.65 7.91
N ALA A 124 14.16 -8.87 7.83
CA ALA A 124 13.95 -7.64 8.61
C ALA A 124 13.50 -7.89 10.05
N GLY A 125 13.36 -9.14 10.49
CA GLY A 125 12.90 -9.47 11.83
C GLY A 125 11.40 -9.22 12.09
N LEU A 126 10.60 -9.07 11.03
CA LEU A 126 9.17 -8.76 11.14
C LEU A 126 8.31 -10.03 11.13
N ASP A 127 7.38 -10.11 12.08
CA ASP A 127 6.42 -11.22 12.16
C ASP A 127 5.36 -11.12 11.05
N LEU A 128 5.06 -12.26 10.43
CA LEU A 128 3.99 -12.43 9.45
C LEU A 128 2.59 -12.39 10.07
N GLN A 129 2.51 -12.47 11.40
CA GLN A 129 1.24 -12.57 12.14
C GLN A 129 0.34 -13.67 11.55
N THR A 130 0.83 -14.89 11.61
CA THR A 130 0.15 -16.04 11.02
C THR A 130 -0.99 -16.51 11.93
N VAL A 131 -2.18 -16.65 11.36
CA VAL A 131 -3.37 -17.15 12.06
C VAL A 131 -3.96 -18.37 11.35
N LYS A 132 -4.72 -19.16 12.08
CA LYS A 132 -5.45 -20.30 11.50
C LYS A 132 -6.64 -19.79 10.68
N GLY A 133 -6.65 -20.06 9.38
CA GLY A 133 -7.79 -19.77 8.51
C GLY A 133 -8.84 -20.88 8.52
N ALA A 134 -9.79 -20.79 7.60
CA ALA A 134 -10.79 -21.86 7.42
C ALA A 134 -10.08 -23.18 7.09
N GLY A 135 -10.40 -24.22 7.85
CA GLY A 135 -9.73 -25.52 7.78
C GLY A 135 -8.34 -25.53 8.42
N LYS A 136 -7.39 -26.31 7.85
CA LYS A 136 -6.03 -26.49 8.40
C LYS A 136 -5.00 -25.46 7.87
N ARG A 137 -5.41 -24.54 7.01
CA ARG A 137 -4.47 -23.60 6.35
C ARG A 137 -4.10 -22.45 7.26
N MET A 138 -2.79 -22.20 7.42
CA MET A 138 -2.27 -21.00 8.07
C MET A 138 -2.27 -19.81 7.08
N ILE A 139 -2.76 -18.66 7.51
CA ILE A 139 -2.88 -17.44 6.73
C ILE A 139 -2.05 -16.35 7.39
N SER A 140 -1.17 -15.71 6.62
CA SER A 140 -0.42 -14.54 7.09
C SER A 140 -1.32 -13.30 7.04
N ARG A 141 -1.50 -12.62 8.16
CA ARG A 141 -2.21 -11.34 8.23
C ARG A 141 -1.41 -10.22 7.58
N ARG A 142 -0.08 -10.28 7.67
CA ARG A 142 0.86 -9.33 7.08
C ARG A 142 1.49 -9.92 5.81
N THR A 143 1.21 -9.31 4.69
CA THR A 143 1.71 -9.66 3.35
C THR A 143 2.08 -8.37 2.63
N PHE A 144 2.55 -8.43 1.39
CA PHE A 144 2.78 -7.22 0.59
C PHE A 144 1.55 -6.30 0.55
N HIS A 145 0.35 -6.88 0.53
CA HIS A 145 -0.89 -6.12 0.52
C HIS A 145 -1.13 -5.29 1.81
N ALA A 146 -0.47 -5.66 2.91
CA ALA A 146 -0.50 -4.89 4.15
C ALA A 146 0.10 -3.47 3.98
N LEU A 147 1.01 -3.24 3.01
CA LEU A 147 1.50 -1.90 2.68
C LEU A 147 0.37 -0.98 2.19
N ARG A 148 -0.55 -1.51 1.39
CA ARG A 148 -1.75 -0.76 0.96
C ARG A 148 -2.70 -0.46 2.12
N HIS A 149 -2.88 -1.41 3.05
CA HIS A 149 -3.63 -1.17 4.29
C HIS A 149 -2.96 -0.06 5.11
N SER A 150 -1.63 -0.11 5.25
CA SER A 150 -0.87 0.93 5.97
C SER A 150 -1.05 2.31 5.35
N PHE A 151 -0.96 2.44 4.02
CA PHE A 151 -1.21 3.69 3.30
C PHE A 151 -2.61 4.25 3.59
N THR A 152 -3.63 3.40 3.45
CA THR A 152 -5.02 3.83 3.62
C THR A 152 -5.32 4.23 5.07
N SER A 153 -4.79 3.46 6.04
CA SER A 153 -4.94 3.76 7.47
C SER A 153 -4.16 4.99 7.88
N ALA A 154 -2.94 5.21 7.35
CA ALA A 154 -2.17 6.41 7.62
C ALA A 154 -2.91 7.68 7.17
N LEU A 155 -3.50 7.67 5.97
CA LEU A 155 -4.31 8.79 5.48
C LEU A 155 -5.59 8.99 6.33
N ALA A 156 -6.24 7.89 6.73
CA ALA A 156 -7.43 7.94 7.58
C ALA A 156 -7.10 8.57 8.95
N ASN A 157 -5.97 8.17 9.54
CA ASN A 157 -5.50 8.67 10.83
C ASN A 157 -5.08 10.15 10.77
N GLN A 158 -4.77 10.66 9.58
CA GLN A 158 -4.57 12.10 9.32
C GLN A 158 -5.87 12.82 8.92
N ASN A 159 -7.02 12.19 9.08
CA ASN A 159 -8.34 12.74 8.76
C ASN A 159 -8.52 13.14 7.27
N VAL A 160 -7.81 12.48 6.36
CA VAL A 160 -8.04 12.65 4.93
C VAL A 160 -9.41 12.06 4.58
N ALA A 161 -10.24 12.81 3.87
CA ALA A 161 -11.59 12.39 3.49
C ALA A 161 -11.60 11.06 2.71
N SER A 162 -12.65 10.24 2.91
CA SER A 162 -12.72 8.90 2.31
C SER A 162 -12.71 8.96 0.78
N GLU A 163 -13.34 9.96 0.17
CA GLU A 163 -13.37 10.17 -1.27
C GLU A 163 -11.96 10.39 -1.85
N LEU A 164 -11.14 11.20 -1.18
CA LEU A 164 -9.76 11.43 -1.58
C LEU A 164 -8.90 10.16 -1.46
N ARG A 165 -9.08 9.43 -0.36
CA ARG A 165 -8.40 8.14 -0.14
C ARG A 165 -8.79 7.09 -1.19
N MET A 166 -10.08 7.03 -1.55
CA MET A 166 -10.59 6.17 -2.61
C MET A 166 -10.00 6.55 -3.97
N LYS A 167 -9.90 7.84 -4.27
CA LYS A 167 -9.32 8.37 -5.51
C LYS A 167 -7.84 7.98 -5.63
N LEU A 168 -7.06 8.13 -4.54
CA LEU A 168 -5.64 7.77 -4.49
C LEU A 168 -5.40 6.27 -4.63
N THR A 169 -6.30 5.43 -4.12
CA THR A 169 -6.17 3.98 -4.16
C THR A 169 -6.89 3.32 -5.33
N GLY A 170 -7.75 4.07 -6.04
CA GLY A 170 -8.57 3.55 -7.11
C GLY A 170 -9.62 2.54 -6.64
N HIS A 171 -10.14 2.67 -5.39
CA HIS A 171 -11.28 1.90 -4.94
C HIS A 171 -12.57 2.41 -5.60
N LYS A 172 -13.39 1.50 -6.13
CA LYS A 172 -14.66 1.85 -6.80
C LYS A 172 -15.83 2.02 -5.81
N THR A 173 -15.76 1.36 -4.66
CA THR A 173 -16.84 1.38 -3.66
C THR A 173 -16.31 1.68 -2.28
N GLU A 174 -17.12 2.35 -1.47
CA GLU A 174 -16.81 2.65 -0.08
C GLU A 174 -16.67 1.36 0.75
N ARG A 175 -17.49 0.33 0.48
CA ARG A 175 -17.40 -0.99 1.10
C ARG A 175 -16.02 -1.66 0.89
N GLU A 176 -15.44 -1.52 -0.31
CA GLU A 176 -14.06 -1.97 -0.56
C GLU A 176 -13.06 -1.14 0.24
N HIS A 177 -13.29 0.17 0.32
CA HIS A 177 -12.39 1.09 1.01
C HIS A 177 -12.38 0.88 2.52
N GLN A 178 -13.53 0.69 3.15
CA GLN A 178 -13.68 0.47 4.60
C GLN A 178 -12.88 -0.76 5.09
N LYS A 179 -12.77 -1.81 4.28
CA LYS A 179 -11.94 -3.00 4.59
C LYS A 179 -10.45 -2.68 4.78
N TYR A 180 -10.02 -1.51 4.31
CA TYR A 180 -8.61 -1.08 4.33
C TYR A 180 -8.37 0.07 5.33
N THR A 181 -9.39 0.46 6.08
CA THR A 181 -9.29 1.62 6.99
C THR A 181 -9.43 1.15 8.43
N HIS A 182 -8.38 1.39 9.22
CA HIS A 182 -8.39 1.20 10.67
C HIS A 182 -8.28 2.59 11.32
N HIS A 183 -9.31 2.97 12.08
CA HIS A 183 -9.32 4.24 12.81
C HIS A 183 -8.83 4.00 14.24
N GLU A 184 -7.88 4.81 14.68
CA GLU A 184 -7.47 4.84 16.08
C GLU A 184 -8.51 5.60 16.94
N SER A 185 -8.77 5.12 18.14
CA SER A 185 -9.75 5.72 19.07
C SER A 185 -9.44 7.19 19.38
N ASN A 186 -8.18 7.59 19.34
CA ASN A 186 -7.75 8.98 19.54
C ASN A 186 -8.24 9.92 18.43
N ASN A 187 -8.36 9.43 17.20
CA ASN A 187 -8.85 10.22 16.07
C ASN A 187 -10.35 10.50 16.17
N LEU A 188 -11.12 9.54 16.71
CA LEU A 188 -12.55 9.76 16.99
C LEU A 188 -12.74 10.85 18.04
N ARG A 189 -11.94 10.84 19.10
CA ARG A 189 -11.95 11.89 20.14
C ARG A 189 -11.55 13.24 19.57
N ALA A 190 -10.50 13.30 18.74
CA ALA A 190 -10.06 14.53 18.09
C ALA A 190 -11.12 15.08 17.13
N ALA A 191 -11.83 14.23 16.41
CA ALA A 191 -12.93 14.65 15.53
C ALA A 191 -14.07 15.29 16.31
N VAL A 192 -14.51 14.68 17.42
CA VAL A 192 -15.58 15.24 18.28
C VAL A 192 -15.19 16.59 18.88
N ARG A 193 -13.91 16.77 19.24
CA ARG A 193 -13.41 18.06 19.77
C ARG A 193 -13.43 19.21 18.76
N LYS A 194 -13.57 18.93 17.46
CA LYS A 194 -13.74 19.96 16.42
C LYS A 194 -15.14 20.56 16.38
N ILE A 195 -16.11 19.95 17.04
CA ILE A 195 -17.44 20.53 17.17
C ILE A 195 -17.33 21.78 18.06
N PRO A 196 -17.85 22.95 17.62
CA PRO A 196 -17.82 24.14 18.44
C PRO A 196 -18.48 23.92 19.80
N SER A 197 -17.86 24.43 20.85
CA SER A 197 -18.44 24.41 22.20
C SER A 197 -19.70 25.24 22.25
N LEU A 198 -20.75 24.75 22.93
CA LEU A 198 -21.99 25.51 23.17
C LEU A 198 -21.84 26.58 24.24
N GLY A 199 -20.63 26.71 24.80
CA GLY A 199 -20.35 27.64 25.91
C GLY A 199 -20.92 27.07 27.21
N SER A 200 -20.07 26.81 28.18
CA SER A 200 -20.52 26.63 29.57
C SER A 200 -20.88 28.02 30.08
N LYS A 201 -22.16 28.25 30.44
CA LYS A 201 -22.55 29.39 31.29
C LYS A 201 -21.98 29.19 32.68
#